data_7d2bc8952fe9babdc76f50b172952d07
#
_entry.id   7d2bc8952fe9babdc76f50b172952d07
#
_cell.length_a   1.000
_cell.length_b   1.000
_cell.length_c   1.000
_cell.angle_alpha   90.00
_cell.angle_beta   90.00
_cell.angle_gamma   90.00
#
_symmetry.space_group_name_H-M   'P 1'
#
loop_
_entity.id
_entity.type
_entity.pdbx_description
1 polymer ?
#
loop_
_entity_poly.entity_id
_entity_poly.type
_entity_poly.pdbx_seq_one_letter_code
_entity_poly.pdbx_strand_id
1 'polypeptide(L)'
;MTRTFVIAGIVAVCLATHGSAQSDKQGVLYRSPGGTTLRLLLDEGNVGPEVSMAEMTFPPNSDTPEHAHGAIEMFYVVSGELEHVVNGKSEILKPGMAGYVKPPDKVRHKTGAAGAKVVAVWVPGAEARKIAARWTREP
;
A
#
# COMPACT_ATOMS: atom_id res chain seq x y z
N MET A 1 49.70 57.32 -19.56
CA MET A 1 49.77 55.84 -19.60
C MET A 1 48.71 55.32 -18.69
N THR A 2 47.53 54.99 -19.21
CA THR A 2 46.35 54.54 -18.42
C THR A 2 46.24 53.02 -18.56
N ARG A 3 46.41 52.28 -17.46
CA ARG A 3 46.26 50.83 -17.44
C ARG A 3 44.82 50.44 -17.12
N THR A 4 44.15 49.87 -18.08
CA THR A 4 42.84 49.30 -17.91
C THR A 4 42.96 47.88 -17.33
N PHE A 5 42.38 47.64 -16.15
CA PHE A 5 42.27 46.31 -15.57
C PHE A 5 40.95 45.70 -16.03
N VAL A 6 41.03 44.61 -16.76
CA VAL A 6 39.85 43.75 -17.10
C VAL A 6 39.71 42.73 -15.97
N ILE A 7 38.61 42.84 -15.22
CA ILE A 7 38.22 41.83 -14.24
C ILE A 7 37.38 40.76 -14.97
N ALA A 8 37.96 39.60 -15.16
CA ALA A 8 37.23 38.44 -15.67
C ALA A 8 36.39 37.85 -14.53
N GLY A 9 35.09 38.06 -14.59
CA GLY A 9 34.15 37.42 -13.67
C GLY A 9 33.92 35.95 -14.03
N ILE A 10 34.31 35.05 -13.14
CA ILE A 10 34.02 33.61 -13.25
C ILE A 10 32.58 33.40 -12.78
N VAL A 11 31.68 33.16 -13.72
CA VAL A 11 30.29 32.70 -13.40
C VAL A 11 30.38 31.23 -13.10
N ALA A 12 30.28 30.85 -11.81
CA ALA A 12 30.13 29.47 -11.39
C ALA A 12 28.70 29.05 -11.68
N VAL A 13 28.49 28.28 -12.74
CA VAL A 13 27.20 27.61 -13.00
C VAL A 13 27.08 26.43 -12.03
N CYS A 14 26.32 26.59 -10.94
CA CYS A 14 25.88 25.46 -10.12
C CYS A 14 24.90 24.62 -10.92
N LEU A 15 25.37 23.54 -11.52
CA LEU A 15 24.54 22.46 -12.00
C LEU A 15 23.87 21.80 -10.80
N ALA A 16 22.65 22.23 -10.49
CA ALA A 16 21.79 21.49 -9.59
C ALA A 16 21.48 20.13 -10.24
N THR A 17 22.12 19.08 -9.77
CA THR A 17 21.72 17.71 -10.08
C THR A 17 20.33 17.52 -9.48
N HIS A 18 19.30 17.68 -10.29
CA HIS A 18 17.97 17.23 -9.94
C HIS A 18 18.07 15.70 -9.84
N GLY A 19 18.23 15.20 -8.62
CA GLY A 19 18.02 13.79 -8.35
C GLY A 19 16.66 13.45 -8.91
N SER A 20 16.59 12.54 -9.87
CA SER A 20 15.36 12.01 -10.40
C SER A 20 14.52 11.56 -9.21
N ALA A 21 13.35 12.19 -9.03
CA ALA A 21 12.37 11.72 -8.09
C ALA A 21 12.14 10.24 -8.42
N GLN A 22 12.38 9.38 -7.45
CA GLN A 22 12.24 7.94 -7.59
C GLN A 22 10.79 7.67 -7.98
N SER A 23 10.56 7.49 -9.28
CA SER A 23 9.23 7.23 -9.85
C SER A 23 8.82 5.77 -9.73
N ASP A 24 9.71 4.93 -9.20
CA ASP A 24 9.46 3.51 -9.10
C ASP A 24 8.47 3.23 -7.99
N LYS A 25 7.48 2.41 -8.31
CA LYS A 25 6.45 1.99 -7.35
C LYS A 25 7.14 1.40 -6.12
N GLN A 26 7.10 2.14 -5.02
CA GLN A 26 7.68 1.70 -3.76
C GLN A 26 7.06 0.38 -3.31
N GLY A 27 7.87 -0.48 -2.70
CA GLY A 27 7.42 -1.71 -2.05
C GLY A 27 7.43 -2.95 -2.95
N VAL A 28 7.15 -4.09 -2.33
CA VAL A 28 7.17 -5.41 -2.97
C VAL A 28 5.74 -5.87 -3.24
N LEU A 29 5.50 -6.36 -4.46
CA LEU A 29 4.20 -6.84 -4.89
C LEU A 29 4.07 -8.35 -4.64
N TYR A 30 2.95 -8.75 -4.07
CA TYR A 30 2.55 -10.14 -3.87
C TYR A 30 1.16 -10.38 -4.47
N ARG A 31 0.90 -11.61 -4.91
CA ARG A 31 -0.39 -12.04 -5.47
C ARG A 31 -0.91 -13.28 -4.78
N SER A 32 -2.15 -13.24 -4.34
CA SER A 32 -2.87 -14.38 -3.79
C SER A 32 -3.28 -15.38 -4.88
N PRO A 33 -3.59 -16.63 -4.53
CA PRO A 33 -4.20 -17.59 -5.48
C PRO A 33 -5.51 -17.08 -6.10
N GLY A 34 -6.28 -16.26 -5.37
CA GLY A 34 -7.53 -15.65 -5.86
C GLY A 34 -7.34 -14.35 -6.66
N GLY A 35 -6.10 -13.97 -6.97
CA GLY A 35 -5.79 -12.81 -7.81
C GLY A 35 -5.72 -11.47 -7.08
N THR A 36 -6.07 -11.40 -5.79
CA THR A 36 -5.85 -10.18 -4.98
C THR A 36 -4.36 -9.89 -4.92
N THR A 37 -3.99 -8.64 -5.14
CA THR A 37 -2.59 -8.20 -4.99
C THR A 37 -2.41 -7.38 -3.72
N LEU A 38 -1.20 -7.49 -3.15
CA LEU A 38 -0.74 -6.74 -2.00
C LEU A 38 0.63 -6.14 -2.36
N ARG A 39 0.71 -4.84 -2.41
CA ARG A 39 1.96 -4.10 -2.51
C ARG A 39 2.36 -3.63 -1.13
N LEU A 40 3.31 -4.34 -0.51
CA LEU A 40 3.83 -4.00 0.81
C LEU A 40 4.71 -2.77 0.71
N LEU A 41 4.24 -1.65 1.25
CA LEU A 41 4.88 -0.33 1.16
C LEU A 41 5.78 -0.06 2.37
N LEU A 42 5.25 -0.32 3.56
CA LEU A 42 5.94 -0.13 4.84
C LEU A 42 5.84 -1.41 5.66
N ASP A 43 6.97 -1.81 6.23
CA ASP A 43 7.08 -2.96 7.11
C ASP A 43 8.21 -2.77 8.14
N GLU A 44 8.52 -3.80 8.90
CA GLU A 44 9.54 -3.73 9.94
C GLU A 44 10.94 -3.34 9.41
N GLY A 45 11.20 -3.53 8.10
CA GLY A 45 12.46 -3.15 7.47
C GLY A 45 12.66 -1.64 7.33
N ASN A 46 11.59 -0.85 7.39
CA ASN A 46 11.66 0.61 7.24
C ASN A 46 10.97 1.42 8.34
N VAL A 47 9.99 0.86 9.08
CA VAL A 47 9.25 1.59 10.13
C VAL A 47 9.23 0.89 11.49
N GLY A 48 9.78 -0.33 11.58
CA GLY A 48 9.74 -1.14 12.80
C GLY A 48 8.55 -2.12 12.84
N PRO A 49 8.51 -2.98 13.89
CA PRO A 49 7.53 -4.09 13.97
C PRO A 49 6.12 -3.65 14.36
N GLU A 50 5.93 -2.40 14.78
CA GLU A 50 4.68 -1.90 15.34
C GLU A 50 3.57 -1.79 14.31
N VAL A 51 3.94 -1.43 13.07
CA VAL A 51 2.97 -1.15 12.00
C VAL A 51 3.48 -1.62 10.65
N SER A 52 2.56 -2.00 9.77
CA SER A 52 2.82 -2.17 8.34
C SER A 52 1.70 -1.55 7.51
N MET A 53 2.02 -1.19 6.27
CA MET A 53 1.08 -0.60 5.33
C MET A 53 1.25 -1.20 3.93
N ALA A 54 0.13 -1.48 3.28
CA ALA A 54 0.12 -1.96 1.91
C ALA A 54 -1.02 -1.34 1.10
N GLU A 55 -0.83 -1.27 -0.21
CA GLU A 55 -1.90 -1.11 -1.17
C GLU A 55 -2.41 -2.51 -1.56
N MET A 56 -3.70 -2.75 -1.43
CA MET A 56 -4.33 -4.00 -1.87
C MET A 56 -5.29 -3.73 -3.02
N THR A 57 -5.27 -4.61 -4.03
CA THR A 57 -6.23 -4.56 -5.14
C THR A 57 -6.96 -5.91 -5.23
N PHE A 58 -8.26 -5.85 -5.05
CA PHE A 58 -9.16 -6.98 -5.24
C PHE A 58 -9.65 -6.99 -6.69
N PRO A 59 -9.51 -8.11 -7.42
CA PRO A 59 -9.97 -8.19 -8.80
C PRO A 59 -11.51 -8.08 -8.89
N PRO A 60 -12.05 -7.82 -10.10
CA PRO A 60 -13.48 -7.89 -10.34
C PRO A 60 -14.10 -9.22 -9.91
N ASN A 61 -15.28 -9.14 -9.31
CA ASN A 61 -16.08 -10.30 -8.88
C ASN A 61 -15.32 -11.27 -7.96
N SER A 62 -14.38 -10.74 -7.18
CA SER A 62 -13.65 -11.55 -6.19
C SER A 62 -14.52 -11.84 -4.97
N ASP A 63 -14.23 -12.99 -4.37
CA ASP A 63 -14.84 -13.42 -3.12
C ASP A 63 -13.78 -14.18 -2.32
N THR A 64 -13.21 -13.52 -1.31
CA THR A 64 -12.14 -14.13 -0.51
C THR A 64 -12.72 -15.18 0.43
N PRO A 65 -11.97 -16.26 0.73
CA PRO A 65 -12.33 -17.15 1.83
C PRO A 65 -12.46 -16.38 3.15
N GLU A 66 -13.37 -16.82 4.02
CA GLU A 66 -13.44 -16.30 5.38
C GLU A 66 -12.14 -16.60 6.13
N HIS A 67 -11.58 -15.59 6.77
CA HIS A 67 -10.31 -15.69 7.49
C HIS A 67 -10.31 -14.78 8.72
N ALA A 68 -9.30 -14.94 9.58
CA ALA A 68 -9.06 -14.09 10.74
C ALA A 68 -7.62 -13.56 10.72
N HIS A 69 -7.44 -12.41 11.34
CA HIS A 69 -6.12 -11.79 11.52
C HIS A 69 -5.64 -11.93 12.96
N GLY A 70 -4.32 -12.02 13.12
CA GLY A 70 -3.65 -11.93 14.43
C GLY A 70 -3.39 -10.48 14.88
N ALA A 71 -3.87 -9.50 14.13
CA ALA A 71 -3.64 -8.07 14.31
C ALA A 71 -4.93 -7.28 14.04
N ILE A 72 -4.96 -6.02 14.46
CA ILE A 72 -5.95 -5.08 13.94
C ILE A 72 -5.57 -4.76 12.51
N GLU A 73 -6.51 -4.94 11.57
CA GLU A 73 -6.42 -4.43 10.22
C GLU A 73 -7.38 -3.25 10.09
N MET A 74 -6.86 -2.15 9.58
CA MET A 74 -7.63 -0.97 9.19
C MET A 74 -7.40 -0.73 7.71
N PHE A 75 -8.42 -0.29 6.98
CA PHE A 75 -8.23 0.05 5.57
C PHE A 75 -9.14 1.17 5.13
N TYR A 76 -8.70 1.87 4.09
CA TYR A 76 -9.39 2.97 3.45
C TYR A 76 -9.62 2.64 1.99
N VAL A 77 -10.86 2.75 1.51
CA VAL A 77 -11.21 2.47 0.12
C VAL A 77 -10.80 3.63 -0.78
N VAL A 78 -9.92 3.33 -1.73
CA VAL A 78 -9.39 4.30 -2.71
C VAL A 78 -10.27 4.33 -3.96
N SER A 79 -10.68 3.16 -4.46
CA SER A 79 -11.53 3.04 -5.65
C SER A 79 -12.30 1.73 -5.66
N GLY A 80 -13.37 1.68 -6.46
CA GLY A 80 -14.28 0.54 -6.51
C GLY A 80 -15.18 0.48 -5.28
N GLU A 81 -15.83 -0.65 -5.07
CA GLU A 81 -16.67 -0.92 -3.89
C GLU A 81 -16.24 -2.25 -3.26
N LEU A 82 -16.09 -2.26 -1.94
CA LEU A 82 -15.71 -3.44 -1.17
C LEU A 82 -16.86 -3.86 -0.27
N GLU A 83 -17.43 -5.03 -0.49
CA GLU A 83 -18.32 -5.65 0.48
C GLU A 83 -17.47 -6.27 1.59
N HIS A 84 -17.51 -5.65 2.75
CA HIS A 84 -16.80 -6.03 3.95
C HIS A 84 -17.72 -6.82 4.86
N VAL A 85 -17.46 -8.12 5.00
CA VAL A 85 -18.30 -9.03 5.81
C VAL A 85 -17.52 -9.40 7.06
N VAL A 86 -18.00 -8.95 8.23
CA VAL A 86 -17.39 -9.26 9.53
C VAL A 86 -18.38 -10.05 10.37
N ASN A 87 -18.00 -11.25 10.79
CA ASN A 87 -18.84 -12.15 11.58
C ASN A 87 -20.24 -12.33 10.95
N GLY A 88 -20.28 -12.46 9.62
CA GLY A 88 -21.52 -12.63 8.84
C GLY A 88 -22.32 -11.35 8.59
N LYS A 89 -21.91 -10.19 9.12
CA LYS A 89 -22.55 -8.91 8.83
C LYS A 89 -21.85 -8.22 7.68
N SER A 90 -22.61 -7.87 6.64
CA SER A 90 -22.10 -7.24 5.43
C SER A 90 -22.28 -5.72 5.46
N GLU A 91 -21.26 -5.00 5.01
CA GLU A 91 -21.28 -3.56 4.76
C GLU A 91 -20.60 -3.26 3.42
N ILE A 92 -21.21 -2.40 2.60
CA ILE A 92 -20.63 -1.94 1.35
C ILE A 92 -19.83 -0.67 1.61
N LEU A 93 -18.52 -0.77 1.46
CA LEU A 93 -17.60 0.35 1.63
C LEU A 93 -17.25 0.94 0.27
N LYS A 94 -17.47 2.25 0.13
CA LYS A 94 -17.23 3.05 -1.09
C LYS A 94 -15.96 3.89 -0.95
N PRO A 95 -15.44 4.45 -2.05
CA PRO A 95 -14.30 5.37 -1.98
C PRO A 95 -14.53 6.48 -0.97
N GLY A 96 -13.54 6.73 -0.11
CA GLY A 96 -13.63 7.65 1.02
C GLY A 96 -14.06 7.03 2.33
N MET A 97 -14.53 5.78 2.34
CA MET A 97 -14.91 5.06 3.56
C MET A 97 -13.76 4.20 4.08
N ALA A 98 -13.76 3.98 5.39
CA ALA A 98 -12.82 3.10 6.06
C ALA A 98 -13.55 1.91 6.69
N GLY A 99 -12.85 0.77 6.74
CA GLY A 99 -13.27 -0.41 7.49
C GLY A 99 -12.17 -0.90 8.41
N TYR A 100 -12.52 -1.80 9.31
CA TYR A 100 -11.54 -2.47 10.17
C TYR A 100 -12.01 -3.87 10.55
N VAL A 101 -11.05 -4.69 10.94
CA VAL A 101 -11.27 -5.98 11.61
C VAL A 101 -10.24 -6.14 12.72
N LYS A 102 -10.61 -6.79 13.80
CA LYS A 102 -9.74 -7.04 14.94
C LYS A 102 -9.93 -8.48 15.46
N PRO A 103 -8.91 -9.09 16.07
CA PRO A 103 -9.09 -10.38 16.72
C PRO A 103 -10.23 -10.34 17.78
N PRO A 104 -11.08 -11.37 17.89
CA PRO A 104 -11.09 -12.62 17.14
C PRO A 104 -12.00 -12.64 15.91
N ASP A 105 -12.36 -11.48 15.35
CA ASP A 105 -13.30 -11.37 14.25
C ASP A 105 -12.88 -12.21 13.04
N LYS A 106 -13.86 -12.73 12.32
CA LYS A 106 -13.70 -13.36 11.01
C LYS A 106 -14.15 -12.39 9.93
N VAL A 107 -13.35 -12.27 8.88
CA VAL A 107 -13.59 -11.34 7.79
C VAL A 107 -13.60 -12.05 6.44
N ARG A 108 -14.40 -11.51 5.52
CA ARG A 108 -14.47 -11.89 4.12
C ARG A 108 -14.67 -10.63 3.30
N HIS A 109 -14.01 -10.54 2.16
CA HIS A 109 -14.12 -9.41 1.26
C HIS A 109 -14.67 -9.86 -0.09
N LYS A 110 -15.62 -9.10 -0.63
CA LYS A 110 -16.16 -9.33 -1.96
C LYS A 110 -16.14 -8.04 -2.77
N THR A 111 -16.07 -8.18 -4.08
CA THR A 111 -16.14 -7.07 -5.02
C THR A 111 -17.12 -7.35 -6.13
N GLY A 112 -17.70 -6.29 -6.68
CA GLY A 112 -18.46 -6.33 -7.93
C GLY A 112 -17.56 -6.24 -9.17
N ALA A 113 -18.17 -5.93 -10.32
CA ALA A 113 -17.51 -5.90 -11.63
C ALA A 113 -16.34 -4.90 -11.75
N ALA A 114 -16.27 -3.88 -10.90
CA ALA A 114 -15.20 -2.90 -10.89
C ALA A 114 -13.96 -3.32 -10.07
N GLY A 115 -14.08 -4.38 -9.24
CA GLY A 115 -13.07 -4.67 -8.24
C GLY A 115 -13.01 -3.59 -7.16
N ALA A 116 -11.95 -3.60 -6.35
CA ALA A 116 -11.71 -2.55 -5.36
C ALA A 116 -10.21 -2.37 -5.10
N LYS A 117 -9.82 -1.15 -4.75
CA LYS A 117 -8.48 -0.82 -4.25
C LYS A 117 -8.59 -0.19 -2.88
N VAL A 118 -7.76 -0.66 -1.95
CA VAL A 118 -7.69 -0.12 -0.59
C VAL A 118 -6.23 0.13 -0.18
N VAL A 119 -6.04 1.04 0.76
CA VAL A 119 -4.82 1.10 1.56
C VAL A 119 -5.10 0.45 2.89
N ALA A 120 -4.34 -0.57 3.24
CA ALA A 120 -4.50 -1.34 4.47
C ALA A 120 -3.31 -1.12 5.42
N VAL A 121 -3.61 -1.09 6.71
CA VAL A 121 -2.64 -0.93 7.80
C VAL A 121 -2.89 -2.00 8.84
N TRP A 122 -1.82 -2.67 9.30
CA TRP A 122 -1.88 -3.70 10.35
C TRP A 122 -1.08 -3.28 11.58
N VAL A 123 -1.68 -3.56 12.74
CA VAL A 123 -1.06 -3.33 14.06
C VAL A 123 -1.26 -4.59 14.92
N PRO A 124 -0.20 -5.33 15.28
CA PRO A 124 1.21 -5.14 14.91
C PRO A 124 1.49 -5.43 13.44
N GLY A 125 2.59 -4.84 12.93
CA GLY A 125 2.98 -4.88 11.52
C GLY A 125 3.38 -6.24 10.98
N ALA A 126 3.77 -7.18 11.84
CA ALA A 126 4.14 -8.55 11.44
C ALA A 126 3.04 -9.29 10.66
N GLU A 127 1.77 -8.86 10.76
CA GLU A 127 0.65 -9.52 10.07
C GLU A 127 0.76 -9.41 8.55
N ALA A 128 1.15 -8.26 8.01
CA ALA A 128 1.31 -8.10 6.56
C ALA A 128 2.35 -9.08 5.98
N ARG A 129 3.44 -9.35 6.70
CA ARG A 129 4.43 -10.34 6.29
C ARG A 129 3.89 -11.76 6.33
N LYS A 130 3.05 -12.11 7.31
CA LYS A 130 2.40 -13.42 7.36
C LYS A 130 1.45 -13.63 6.19
N ILE A 131 0.75 -12.57 5.76
CA ILE A 131 -0.09 -12.58 4.56
C ILE A 131 0.80 -12.78 3.33
N ALA A 132 1.82 -11.94 3.15
CA ALA A 132 2.75 -11.97 2.04
C ALA A 132 3.47 -13.33 1.89
N ALA A 133 3.84 -13.98 3.00
CA ALA A 133 4.51 -15.28 2.99
C ALA A 133 3.67 -16.41 2.39
N ARG A 134 2.35 -16.24 2.29
CA ARG A 134 1.42 -17.22 1.69
C ARG A 134 1.10 -16.92 0.23
N TRP A 135 1.62 -15.82 -0.30
CA TRP A 135 1.32 -15.32 -1.63
C TRP A 135 2.57 -15.36 -2.52
N THR A 136 2.38 -15.37 -3.82
CA THR A 136 3.49 -15.35 -4.78
C THR A 136 4.04 -13.94 -4.89
N ARG A 137 5.35 -13.80 -4.68
CA ARG A 137 6.04 -12.53 -4.96
C ARG A 137 6.10 -12.33 -6.46
N GLU A 138 5.67 -11.16 -6.91
CA GLU A 138 5.77 -10.73 -8.30
C GLU A 138 7.14 -10.08 -8.57
N PRO A 139 7.64 -10.13 -9.80
CA PRO A 139 8.91 -9.49 -10.19
C PRO A 139 8.95 -7.99 -9.97
#